data_a8f8bad088d6dc6429ea053723d88688
#
_entry.id   a8f8bad088d6dc6429ea053723d88688
#
_cell.length_a   1.000
_cell.length_b   1.000
_cell.length_c   1.000
_cell.angle_alpha   90.00
_cell.angle_beta   90.00
_cell.angle_gamma   90.00
#
_symmetry.space_group_name_H-M   'P 1'
#
loop_
_entity.id
_entity.type
_entity.pdbx_description
1 polymer ?
#
loop_
_entity_poly.entity_id
_entity_poly.type
_entity_poly.pdbx_seq_one_letter_code
_entity_poly.pdbx_strand_id
1 'polypeptide(L)'
;MPTATPQATSGQGPFRIYTSASLGNAIRHFRTEAGLTQAELAEQAGLHRSYLSELENGKETEQVRRILRVLRQLDVRMTLDKADW
;
A
#
# COMPACT_ATOMS: atom_id res chain seq x y z
N MET A 1 -15.49 15.02 -18.21
CA MET A 1 -15.13 14.81 -17.87
C MET A 1 -14.87 14.48 -17.04
N PRO A 2 -14.55 14.59 -16.80
CA PRO A 2 -14.21 14.31 -16.05
C PRO A 2 -13.66 14.16 -15.32
N THR A 3 -13.28 14.29 -15.12
CA THR A 3 -12.80 14.09 -14.51
C THR A 3 -12.44 13.72 -13.64
N ALA A 4 -12.20 13.92 -13.48
CA ALA A 4 -11.85 13.53 -12.70
C ALA A 4 -11.65 13.25 -11.88
N THR A 5 -11.59 13.42 -11.60
CA THR A 5 -11.34 13.21 -10.81
C THR A 5 -11.21 12.64 -10.02
N PRO A 6 -10.87 12.55 -10.02
CA PRO A 6 -10.68 11.94 -9.29
C PRO A 6 -10.34 11.87 -8.26
N GLN A 7 -10.02 12.13 -8.08
CA GLN A 7 -9.66 12.00 -7.13
C GLN A 7 -10.13 11.65 -6.33
N ALA A 8 -10.27 11.91 -6.54
CA ALA A 8 -10.69 11.72 -5.74
C ALA A 8 -11.17 10.87 -5.19
N THR A 9 -11.61 10.62 -5.55
CA THR A 9 -11.98 9.79 -4.93
C THR A 9 -11.38 9.40 -4.01
N SER A 10 -10.81 10.20 -4.15
CA SER A 10 -9.98 10.02 -3.45
C SER A 10 -9.88 9.14 -2.40
N GLY A 11 -9.08 8.53 -2.18
CA GLY A 11 -8.87 7.70 -1.08
C GLY A 11 -9.74 6.49 -0.97
N GLN A 12 -10.69 6.39 -1.82
CA GLN A 12 -11.67 5.30 -1.79
C GLN A 12 -11.34 4.23 -2.80
N GLY A 13 -10.81 4.63 -3.91
CA GLY A 13 -10.58 3.71 -4.99
C GLY A 13 -9.39 2.81 -4.73
N PRO A 14 -9.17 1.84 -5.61
CA PRO A 14 -8.02 0.97 -5.49
C PRO A 14 -6.73 1.75 -5.70
N PHE A 15 -5.71 1.33 -4.98
CA PHE A 15 -4.38 1.91 -5.10
C PHE A 15 -3.57 1.02 -6.05
N ARG A 16 -3.00 1.62 -7.06
CA ARG A 16 -2.13 0.90 -7.99
C ARG A 16 -0.72 0.91 -7.44
N ILE A 17 -0.13 -0.27 -7.37
CA ILE A 17 1.17 -0.44 -6.74
C ILE A 17 2.21 -0.65 -7.83
N TYR A 18 3.12 0.32 -7.98
CA TYR A 18 4.18 0.26 -8.96
C TYR A 18 5.56 0.13 -8.31
N THR A 19 5.68 0.66 -7.10
CA THR A 19 6.97 0.76 -6.42
C THR A 19 6.77 0.49 -4.94
N SER A 20 7.89 0.35 -4.23
CA SER A 20 7.83 0.25 -2.77
C SER A 20 7.18 1.49 -2.16
N ALA A 21 7.42 2.65 -2.77
CA ALA A 21 6.82 3.89 -2.27
C ALA A 21 5.30 3.87 -2.41
N SER A 22 4.78 3.43 -3.56
CA SER A 22 3.34 3.39 -3.74
C SER A 22 2.71 2.35 -2.82
N LEU A 23 3.39 1.24 -2.57
CA LEU A 23 2.91 0.25 -1.61
C LEU A 23 2.84 0.83 -0.20
N GLY A 24 3.90 1.51 0.21
CA GLY A 24 3.93 2.11 1.54
C GLY A 24 2.85 3.17 1.73
N ASN A 25 2.65 4.00 0.71
CA ASN A 25 1.60 5.02 0.76
C ASN A 25 0.21 4.40 0.88
N ALA A 26 -0.03 3.32 0.15
CA ALA A 26 -1.32 2.64 0.22
C ALA A 26 -1.55 2.05 1.61
N ILE A 27 -0.53 1.41 2.16
CA ILE A 27 -0.64 0.82 3.48
C ILE A 27 -0.94 1.91 4.51
N ARG A 28 -0.21 3.02 4.44
CA ARG A 28 -0.46 4.12 5.37
C ARG A 28 -1.89 4.65 5.25
N HIS A 29 -2.37 4.77 4.03
CA HIS A 29 -3.73 5.25 3.79
C HIS A 29 -4.75 4.35 4.49
N PHE A 30 -4.67 3.05 4.23
CA PHE A 30 -5.64 2.13 4.82
C PHE A 30 -5.50 2.04 6.32
N ARG A 31 -4.27 2.13 6.83
CA ARG A 31 -4.05 2.12 8.27
C ARG A 31 -4.72 3.33 8.94
N THR A 32 -4.46 4.53 8.40
CA THR A 32 -5.03 5.73 9.01
C THR A 32 -6.55 5.77 8.86
N GLU A 33 -7.04 5.27 7.75
CA GLU A 33 -8.49 5.21 7.55
C GLU A 33 -9.14 4.25 8.55
N ALA A 34 -8.42 3.21 8.95
CA ALA A 34 -8.90 2.29 9.96
C ALA A 34 -8.75 2.84 11.38
N GLY A 35 -8.16 4.01 11.52
CA GLY A 35 -7.99 4.63 12.84
C GLY A 35 -6.89 4.02 13.67
N LEU A 36 -5.91 3.36 13.05
CA LEU A 36 -4.86 2.66 13.76
C LEU A 36 -3.55 3.43 13.72
N THR A 37 -2.84 3.42 14.85
CA THR A 37 -1.46 3.88 14.85
C THR A 37 -0.56 2.79 14.27
N GLN A 38 0.68 3.17 13.94
CA GLN A 38 1.64 2.17 13.47
C GLN A 38 1.86 1.09 14.53
N ALA A 39 1.94 1.49 15.79
CA ALA A 39 2.16 0.52 16.86
C ALA A 39 1.00 -0.46 16.96
N GLU A 40 -0.22 0.05 16.85
CA GLU A 40 -1.40 -0.81 16.93
C GLU A 40 -1.47 -1.80 15.78
N LEU A 41 -1.23 -1.32 14.57
CA LEU A 41 -1.25 -2.21 13.42
C LEU A 41 -0.14 -3.24 13.49
N ALA A 42 1.06 -2.81 13.89
CA ALA A 42 2.19 -3.73 14.00
C ALA A 42 1.87 -4.84 15.00
N GLU A 43 1.29 -4.48 16.13
CA GLU A 43 0.93 -5.46 17.14
C GLU A 43 -0.11 -6.45 16.61
N GLN A 44 -1.14 -5.95 15.93
CA GLN A 44 -2.17 -6.81 15.37
C GLN A 44 -1.62 -7.75 14.32
N ALA A 45 -0.65 -7.29 13.55
CA ALA A 45 -0.07 -8.07 12.47
C ALA A 45 1.10 -8.95 12.92
N GLY A 46 1.52 -8.83 14.19
CA GLY A 46 2.65 -9.60 14.66
C GLY A 46 3.98 -9.13 14.11
N LEU A 47 4.12 -7.83 13.88
CA LEU A 47 5.32 -7.24 13.29
C LEU A 47 5.92 -6.22 14.24
N HIS A 48 7.19 -5.92 14.03
CA HIS A 48 7.82 -4.81 14.72
C HIS A 48 7.35 -3.50 14.13
N ARG A 49 7.13 -2.51 14.99
CA ARG A 49 6.71 -1.21 14.53
C ARG A 49 7.74 -0.59 13.58
N SER A 50 9.02 -0.80 13.84
CA SER A 50 10.06 -0.24 12.97
C SER A 50 9.97 -0.80 11.55
N TYR A 51 9.63 -2.08 11.41
CA TYR A 51 9.44 -2.67 10.10
C TYR A 51 8.27 -2.00 9.37
N LEU A 52 7.17 -1.81 10.08
CA LEU A 52 6.00 -1.17 9.48
C LEU A 52 6.30 0.28 9.09
N SER A 53 7.05 0.98 9.94
CA SER A 53 7.44 2.35 9.64
C SER A 53 8.27 2.43 8.36
N GLU A 54 9.23 1.52 8.21
CA GLU A 54 10.05 1.48 7.00
C GLU A 54 9.21 1.16 5.78
N LEU A 55 8.28 0.23 5.92
CA LEU A 55 7.41 -0.15 4.82
C LEU A 55 6.56 1.03 4.37
N GLU A 56 5.96 1.75 5.32
CA GLU A 56 5.13 2.91 4.99
C GLU A 56 5.93 4.05 4.39
N ASN A 57 7.21 4.15 4.74
CA ASN A 57 8.08 5.17 4.18
C ASN A 57 8.65 4.79 2.81
N GLY A 58 8.23 3.64 2.29
CA GLY A 58 8.63 3.25 0.95
C GLY A 58 10.00 2.66 0.86
N LYS A 59 10.54 2.16 1.98
CA LYS A 59 11.86 1.55 1.93
C LYS A 59 11.84 0.38 0.95
N GLU A 60 12.75 0.42 0.00
CA GLU A 60 12.82 -0.63 -1.00
C GLU A 60 13.55 -1.83 -0.44
N THR A 61 12.93 -3.00 -0.51
CA THR A 61 13.56 -4.25 -0.12
C THR A 61 13.73 -5.10 -1.36
N GLU A 62 14.67 -6.03 -1.26
CA GLU A 62 14.92 -6.95 -2.35
C GLU A 62 13.67 -7.72 -2.71
N GLN A 63 12.94 -8.16 -1.70
CA GLN A 63 11.75 -8.99 -1.94
C GLN A 63 10.67 -8.22 -2.66
N VAL A 64 10.35 -7.01 -2.22
CA VAL A 64 9.31 -6.22 -2.86
C VAL A 64 9.71 -5.93 -4.31
N ARG A 65 10.98 -5.58 -4.52
CA ARG A 65 11.44 -5.28 -5.86
C ARG A 65 11.32 -6.48 -6.79
N ARG A 66 11.66 -7.66 -6.26
CA ARG A 66 11.55 -8.88 -7.07
C ARG A 66 10.12 -9.20 -7.44
N ILE A 67 9.20 -9.05 -6.47
CA ILE A 67 7.79 -9.32 -6.73
C ILE A 67 7.28 -8.38 -7.82
N LEU A 68 7.56 -7.10 -7.69
CA LEU A 68 7.07 -6.13 -8.68
C LEU A 68 7.68 -6.39 -10.05
N ARG A 69 8.95 -6.85 -10.10
CA ARG A 69 9.58 -7.17 -11.38
C ARG A 69 8.90 -8.36 -12.05
N VAL A 70 8.56 -9.38 -11.26
CA VAL A 70 7.86 -10.55 -11.81
C VAL A 70 6.51 -10.14 -12.38
N LEU A 71 5.77 -9.31 -11.64
CA LEU A 71 4.46 -8.90 -12.11
C LEU A 71 4.56 -8.09 -13.39
N ARG A 72 5.60 -7.24 -13.48
CA ARG A 72 5.79 -6.46 -14.70
C ARG A 72 6.10 -7.35 -15.89
N GLN A 73 6.88 -8.40 -15.68
CA GLN A 73 7.19 -9.33 -16.78
C GLN A 73 5.96 -10.10 -17.23
N LEU A 74 5.02 -10.31 -16.33
CA LEU A 74 3.77 -10.98 -16.66
C LEU A 74 2.74 -10.02 -17.23
N ASP A 75 3.07 -8.74 -17.25
CA ASP A 75 2.16 -7.71 -17.76
C ASP A 75 0.90 -7.65 -16.91
N VAL A 76 1.05 -7.86 -15.62
CA VAL A 76 -0.06 -7.76 -14.68
C VAL A 76 0.23 -6.67 -13.67
N ARG A 77 -0.83 -6.18 -13.05
CA ARG A 77 -0.76 -5.03 -12.17
C ARG A 77 -1.20 -5.45 -10.76
N MET A 78 -0.54 -4.88 -9.75
CA MET A 78 -0.96 -5.09 -8.37
C MET A 78 -1.80 -3.90 -7.94
N THR A 79 -2.93 -4.18 -7.32
CA THR A 79 -3.75 -3.12 -6.73
C THR A 79 -4.14 -3.52 -5.33
N LEU A 80 -4.32 -2.52 -4.47
CA LEU A 80 -4.84 -2.71 -3.13
C LEU A 80 -6.18 -2.02 -3.04
N ASP A 81 -7.15 -2.72 -2.48
CA ASP A 81 -8.49 -2.21 -2.34
C ASP A 81 -9.02 -2.65 -0.99
N LYS A 82 -9.96 -1.89 -0.47
CA LYS A 82 -10.54 -2.23 0.82
C LYS A 82 -11.31 -3.53 0.69
N ALA A 83 -11.03 -4.46 1.61
CA ALA A 83 -11.72 -5.74 1.59
C ALA A 83 -13.12 -5.59 2.17
N ASP A 84 -14.03 -6.36 1.64
CA ASP A 84 -15.39 -6.37 2.14
C ASP A 84 -15.90 -7.80 2.39
N TRP A 85 -14.95 -8.71 2.64
CA TRP A 85 -15.32 -10.07 2.97
C TRP A 85 -15.93 -10.23 4.35
#